data_efbb3b804cf57db2dddc907f32e752b3
#
_entry.id   efbb3b804cf57db2dddc907f32e752b3
#
_cell.length_a   1.000
_cell.length_b   1.000
_cell.length_c   1.000
_cell.angle_alpha   90.00
_cell.angle_beta   90.00
_cell.angle_gamma   90.00
#
_symmetry.space_group_name_H-M   'P 1'
#
loop_
_entity.id
_entity.type
_entity.pdbx_description
1 polymer ?
#
loop_
_entity_poly.entity_id
_entity_poly.type
_entity_poly.pdbx_seq_one_letter_code
_entity_poly.pdbx_strand_id
1 'polypeptide(L)'
;MKPLTPHSEVSFTSTLDGVFQGMAERDYRAEPALATSDLKLMENPKAFWQRMTKQTSFQRTPSMALGTMFHTYVLEPDIFTKTVTVCPDEFADRRKKASREWWDTYGENAIKEDDLLQLKRMARAMRELPEGNKVLDCQAEVSVFSQTAWPMPSKCRIDAYDPTTATVYDIKTTAPGGAHPMAFRRQSKALKYYMQ
;
A
#
# COMPACT_ATOMS: atom_id res chain seq x y z
N MET A 1 -7.10 -3.75 40.43
CA MET A 1 -6.25 -3.42 39.28
C MET A 1 -5.44 -4.66 38.91
N LYS A 2 -5.62 -5.22 37.70
CA LYS A 2 -4.71 -6.29 37.23
C LYS A 2 -3.32 -5.66 37.00
N PRO A 3 -2.24 -6.32 37.43
CA PRO A 3 -0.90 -5.85 37.12
C PRO A 3 -0.71 -5.85 35.59
N LEU A 4 -0.17 -4.76 35.07
CA LEU A 4 0.22 -4.66 33.68
C LEU A 4 1.30 -5.75 33.46
N THR A 5 1.04 -6.65 32.53
CA THR A 5 2.06 -7.60 32.05
C THR A 5 3.30 -6.84 31.59
N PRO A 6 4.51 -7.39 31.82
CA PRO A 6 5.74 -6.72 31.41
C PRO A 6 5.63 -6.35 29.93
N HIS A 7 5.90 -5.08 29.65
CA HIS A 7 5.76 -4.46 28.34
C HIS A 7 6.65 -5.19 27.33
N SER A 8 6.05 -5.74 26.29
CA SER A 8 6.82 -6.09 25.09
C SER A 8 7.46 -4.81 24.58
N GLU A 9 8.79 -4.73 24.66
CA GLU A 9 9.52 -3.57 24.16
C GLU A 9 9.28 -3.43 22.66
N VAL A 10 8.85 -2.26 22.25
CA VAL A 10 8.80 -1.89 20.83
C VAL A 10 10.23 -1.50 20.46
N SER A 11 10.86 -2.31 19.61
CA SER A 11 12.22 -2.07 19.18
C SER A 11 12.27 -1.74 17.70
N PHE A 12 12.82 -0.57 17.36
CA PHE A 12 13.15 -0.17 16.01
C PHE A 12 14.67 -0.39 15.83
N THR A 13 15.02 -1.54 15.27
CA THR A 13 16.42 -2.01 15.18
C THR A 13 16.94 -2.09 13.76
N SER A 14 16.24 -1.52 12.79
CA SER A 14 16.75 -1.46 11.42
C SER A 14 18.10 -0.76 11.38
N THR A 15 19.03 -1.33 10.62
CA THR A 15 20.33 -0.73 10.32
C THR A 15 20.41 -0.20 8.89
N LEU A 16 19.32 -0.34 8.10
CA LEU A 16 19.27 0.15 6.73
C LEU A 16 19.26 1.68 6.71
N ASP A 17 20.03 2.25 5.80
CA ASP A 17 20.06 3.68 5.50
C ASP A 17 20.27 3.90 4.00
N GLY A 18 19.47 4.78 3.37
CA GLY A 18 19.55 5.07 1.94
C GLY A 18 18.35 4.63 1.14
N VAL A 19 18.55 4.53 -0.19
CA VAL A 19 17.51 4.30 -1.20
C VAL A 19 17.70 2.93 -1.85
N PHE A 20 16.64 2.14 -1.88
CA PHE A 20 16.66 0.76 -2.36
C PHE A 20 15.61 0.57 -3.45
N GLN A 21 16.04 0.19 -4.65
CA GLN A 21 15.18 -0.21 -5.74
C GLN A 21 14.98 -1.74 -5.74
N GLY A 22 13.80 -2.19 -6.18
CA GLY A 22 13.51 -3.61 -6.32
C GLY A 22 13.44 -4.40 -5.00
N MET A 23 13.37 -3.72 -3.85
CA MET A 23 13.13 -4.40 -2.57
C MET A 23 11.73 -4.99 -2.56
N ALA A 24 11.61 -6.29 -2.29
CA ALA A 24 10.31 -6.93 -2.19
C ALA A 24 9.45 -6.29 -1.08
N GLU A 25 8.14 -6.15 -1.32
CA GLU A 25 7.21 -5.57 -0.32
C GLU A 25 7.29 -6.30 1.03
N ARG A 26 7.41 -7.64 0.98
CA ARG A 26 7.54 -8.46 2.19
C ARG A 26 8.76 -8.05 3.02
N ASP A 27 9.90 -7.84 2.37
CA ASP A 27 11.16 -7.53 3.04
C ASP A 27 11.14 -6.09 3.58
N TYR A 28 10.59 -5.14 2.80
CA TYR A 28 10.33 -3.78 3.28
C TYR A 28 9.41 -3.78 4.52
N ARG A 29 8.33 -4.59 4.52
CA ARG A 29 7.41 -4.66 5.66
C ARG A 29 8.02 -5.31 6.89
N ALA A 30 8.90 -6.29 6.68
CA ALA A 30 9.56 -7.02 7.77
C ALA A 30 10.61 -6.16 8.50
N GLU A 31 11.18 -5.15 7.81
CA GLU A 31 12.23 -4.31 8.38
C GLU A 31 11.72 -3.50 9.58
N PRO A 32 12.39 -3.58 10.75
CA PRO A 32 11.93 -2.96 12.01
C PRO A 32 12.27 -1.47 12.06
N ALA A 33 11.63 -0.67 11.21
CA ALA A 33 11.73 0.78 11.15
C ALA A 33 10.34 1.42 11.15
N LEU A 34 10.24 2.65 11.65
CA LEU A 34 9.01 3.42 11.76
C LEU A 34 8.52 3.81 10.36
N ALA A 35 7.34 3.36 9.97
CA ALA A 35 6.75 3.71 8.68
C ALA A 35 5.85 4.95 8.78
N THR A 36 5.62 5.63 7.68
CA THR A 36 4.70 6.78 7.58
C THR A 36 3.29 6.46 8.10
N SER A 37 2.80 5.24 7.83
CA SER A 37 1.51 4.78 8.34
C SER A 37 1.46 4.71 9.88
N ASP A 38 2.60 4.47 10.51
CA ASP A 38 2.70 4.38 11.96
C ASP A 38 2.70 5.78 12.59
N LEU A 39 3.30 6.78 11.91
CA LEU A 39 3.24 8.18 12.32
C LEU A 39 1.81 8.69 12.47
N LYS A 40 0.90 8.30 11.57
CA LYS A 40 -0.51 8.67 11.63
C LYS A 40 -1.23 8.17 12.90
N LEU A 41 -0.72 7.08 13.49
CA LEU A 41 -1.26 6.51 14.73
C LEU A 41 -0.74 7.21 15.98
N MET A 42 0.32 8.01 15.91
CA MET A 42 0.92 8.66 17.09
C MET A 42 -0.04 9.63 17.80
N GLU A 43 -1.05 10.15 17.09
CA GLU A 43 -2.12 10.94 17.73
C GLU A 43 -2.99 10.13 18.71
N ASN A 44 -2.97 8.80 18.58
CA ASN A 44 -3.61 7.88 19.51
C ASN A 44 -2.56 6.91 20.06
N PRO A 45 -1.91 7.23 21.20
CA PRO A 45 -0.84 6.42 21.75
C PRO A 45 -1.22 4.96 22.00
N LYS A 46 -2.48 4.68 22.36
CA LYS A 46 -2.97 3.32 22.54
C LYS A 46 -2.99 2.55 21.20
N ALA A 47 -3.49 3.17 20.12
CA ALA A 47 -3.55 2.55 18.80
C ALA A 47 -2.13 2.32 18.25
N PHE A 48 -1.25 3.29 18.43
CA PHE A 48 0.17 3.17 18.07
C PHE A 48 0.81 1.99 18.82
N TRP A 49 0.67 1.95 20.14
CA TRP A 49 1.19 0.84 20.95
C TRP A 49 0.67 -0.53 20.51
N GLN A 50 -0.65 -0.67 20.33
CA GLN A 50 -1.27 -1.92 19.88
C GLN A 50 -0.75 -2.36 18.50
N ARG A 51 -0.51 -1.40 17.61
CA ARG A 51 0.07 -1.66 16.29
C ARG A 51 1.50 -2.17 16.41
N MET A 52 2.34 -1.47 17.17
CA MET A 52 3.77 -1.79 17.33
C MET A 52 3.97 -3.13 18.04
N THR A 53 3.12 -3.47 18.99
CA THR A 53 3.17 -4.75 19.73
C THR A 53 2.41 -5.89 19.02
N LYS A 54 1.91 -5.66 17.80
CA LYS A 54 1.14 -6.63 16.99
C LYS A 54 -0.10 -7.19 17.72
N GLN A 55 -0.66 -6.42 18.66
CA GLN A 55 -1.88 -6.79 19.37
C GLN A 55 -3.15 -6.64 18.52
N THR A 56 -3.06 -5.96 17.39
CA THR A 56 -4.14 -5.82 16.42
C THR A 56 -3.71 -6.34 15.07
N SER A 57 -4.52 -7.19 14.46
CA SER A 57 -4.35 -7.56 13.06
C SER A 57 -4.91 -6.46 12.17
N PHE A 58 -4.13 -6.00 11.22
CA PHE A 58 -4.62 -5.11 10.18
C PHE A 58 -5.45 -5.92 9.18
N GLN A 59 -6.74 -5.59 9.08
CA GLN A 59 -7.61 -6.20 8.08
C GLN A 59 -7.71 -5.29 6.86
N ARG A 60 -7.30 -5.78 5.70
CA ARG A 60 -7.49 -5.10 4.42
C ARG A 60 -8.97 -5.03 4.05
N THR A 61 -9.46 -3.85 3.72
CA THR A 61 -10.76 -3.71 3.09
C THR A 61 -10.69 -4.06 1.59
N PRO A 62 -11.80 -4.45 0.95
CA PRO A 62 -11.81 -4.69 -0.51
C PRO A 62 -11.29 -3.49 -1.32
N SER A 63 -11.62 -2.27 -0.92
CA SER A 63 -11.12 -1.05 -1.58
C SER A 63 -9.61 -0.90 -1.45
N MET A 64 -9.01 -1.27 -0.32
CA MET A 64 -7.56 -1.25 -0.12
C MET A 64 -6.87 -2.32 -0.95
N ALA A 65 -7.49 -3.52 -1.06
CA ALA A 65 -6.98 -4.60 -1.90
C ALA A 65 -6.96 -4.17 -3.37
N LEU A 66 -8.06 -3.58 -3.86
CA LEU A 66 -8.14 -3.05 -5.22
C LEU A 66 -7.11 -1.94 -5.46
N GLY A 67 -6.91 -1.03 -4.49
CA GLY A 67 -5.89 0.01 -4.54
C GLY A 67 -4.49 -0.57 -4.68
N THR A 68 -4.13 -1.56 -3.88
CA THR A 68 -2.83 -2.25 -3.98
C THR A 68 -2.66 -2.94 -5.35
N MET A 69 -3.70 -3.63 -5.83
CA MET A 69 -3.67 -4.24 -7.16
C MET A 69 -3.50 -3.20 -8.27
N PHE A 70 -4.09 -2.00 -8.10
CA PHE A 70 -3.92 -0.91 -9.06
C PHE A 70 -2.46 -0.43 -9.13
N HIS A 71 -1.81 -0.24 -7.97
CA HIS A 71 -0.38 0.10 -7.92
C HIS A 71 0.45 -0.95 -8.66
N THR A 72 0.30 -2.24 -8.33
CA THR A 72 1.02 -3.31 -9.01
C THR A 72 0.72 -3.34 -10.51
N TYR A 73 -0.55 -3.15 -10.91
CA TYR A 73 -0.94 -3.15 -12.32
C TYR A 73 -0.27 -2.03 -13.14
N VAL A 74 -0.12 -0.85 -12.53
CA VAL A 74 0.40 0.35 -13.21
C VAL A 74 1.91 0.45 -13.10
N LEU A 75 2.48 0.20 -11.93
CA LEU A 75 3.89 0.44 -11.62
C LEU A 75 4.77 -0.80 -11.85
N GLU A 76 4.22 -1.99 -11.67
CA GLU A 76 4.95 -3.27 -11.77
C GLU A 76 4.18 -4.28 -12.65
N PRO A 77 3.90 -3.95 -13.95
CA PRO A 77 3.05 -4.77 -14.82
C PRO A 77 3.54 -6.20 -15.01
N ASP A 78 4.85 -6.41 -14.99
CA ASP A 78 5.45 -7.74 -15.09
C ASP A 78 5.16 -8.59 -13.84
N ILE A 79 5.18 -7.97 -12.66
CA ILE A 79 4.83 -8.62 -11.39
C ILE A 79 3.33 -8.93 -11.40
N PHE A 80 2.50 -7.97 -11.79
CA PHE A 80 1.05 -8.16 -11.90
C PHE A 80 0.73 -9.38 -12.78
N THR A 81 1.30 -9.43 -13.98
CA THR A 81 1.04 -10.52 -14.94
C THR A 81 1.48 -11.89 -14.42
N LYS A 82 2.56 -11.94 -13.64
CA LYS A 82 3.09 -13.20 -13.08
C LYS A 82 2.35 -13.67 -11.83
N THR A 83 1.78 -12.75 -11.05
CA THR A 83 1.26 -13.08 -9.72
C THR A 83 -0.26 -13.05 -9.64
N VAL A 84 -0.93 -12.21 -10.43
CA VAL A 84 -2.38 -12.04 -10.34
C VAL A 84 -3.12 -13.01 -11.26
N THR A 85 -4.08 -13.72 -10.67
CA THR A 85 -4.93 -14.68 -11.38
C THR A 85 -6.36 -14.15 -11.46
N VAL A 86 -6.91 -14.09 -12.67
CA VAL A 86 -8.32 -13.72 -12.88
C VAL A 86 -9.20 -14.88 -12.53
N CYS A 87 -10.24 -14.62 -11.73
CA CYS A 87 -11.19 -15.64 -11.32
C CYS A 87 -12.03 -16.11 -12.52
N PRO A 88 -12.01 -17.40 -12.87
CA PRO A 88 -12.92 -17.95 -13.86
C PRO A 88 -14.40 -17.82 -13.43
N ASP A 89 -15.30 -17.66 -14.39
CA ASP A 89 -16.73 -17.47 -14.12
C ASP A 89 -17.35 -18.58 -13.26
N GLU A 90 -16.88 -19.80 -13.43
CA GLU A 90 -17.33 -20.96 -12.64
C GLU A 90 -17.07 -20.82 -11.14
N PHE A 91 -16.06 -20.05 -10.74
CA PHE A 91 -15.69 -19.77 -9.35
C PHE A 91 -16.14 -18.38 -8.85
N ALA A 92 -16.87 -17.62 -9.64
CA ALA A 92 -17.33 -16.28 -9.26
C ALA A 92 -18.31 -16.30 -8.07
N ASP A 93 -19.14 -17.34 -7.94
CA ASP A 93 -20.07 -17.49 -6.81
C ASP A 93 -19.41 -18.13 -5.59
N ARG A 94 -18.91 -17.29 -4.68
CA ARG A 94 -18.22 -17.71 -3.44
C ARG A 94 -19.08 -18.52 -2.46
N ARG A 95 -20.39 -18.73 -2.70
CA ARG A 95 -21.24 -19.57 -1.86
C ARG A 95 -20.95 -21.06 -2.09
N LYS A 96 -20.47 -21.43 -3.26
CA LYS A 96 -20.08 -22.80 -3.61
C LYS A 96 -18.76 -23.19 -2.92
N LYS A 97 -18.65 -24.44 -2.50
CA LYS A 97 -17.45 -24.96 -1.83
C LYS A 97 -16.19 -24.85 -2.73
N ALA A 98 -16.30 -25.32 -3.98
CA ALA A 98 -15.19 -25.25 -4.95
C ALA A 98 -14.71 -23.82 -5.20
N SER A 99 -15.65 -22.85 -5.25
CA SER A 99 -15.28 -21.44 -5.40
C SER A 99 -14.50 -20.90 -4.19
N ARG A 100 -14.91 -21.26 -2.97
CA ARG A 100 -14.17 -20.88 -1.76
C ARG A 100 -12.76 -21.46 -1.76
N GLU A 101 -12.60 -22.74 -2.08
CA GLU A 101 -11.29 -23.39 -2.18
C GLU A 101 -10.40 -22.74 -3.23
N TRP A 102 -10.96 -22.34 -4.38
CA TRP A 102 -10.24 -21.59 -5.39
C TRP A 102 -9.76 -20.24 -4.86
N TRP A 103 -10.66 -19.45 -4.23
CA TRP A 103 -10.32 -18.14 -3.66
C TRP A 103 -9.33 -18.24 -2.50
N ASP A 104 -9.39 -19.28 -1.70
CA ASP A 104 -8.44 -19.54 -0.61
C ASP A 104 -7.05 -19.90 -1.17
N THR A 105 -7.01 -20.58 -2.31
CA THR A 105 -5.74 -20.97 -2.97
C THR A 105 -5.00 -19.75 -3.52
N TYR A 106 -5.72 -18.85 -4.20
CA TYR A 106 -5.09 -17.67 -4.82
C TYR A 106 -5.06 -16.44 -3.90
N GLY A 107 -5.91 -16.39 -2.89
CA GLY A 107 -5.89 -15.38 -1.83
C GLY A 107 -5.91 -13.95 -2.34
N GLU A 108 -4.93 -13.16 -1.92
CA GLU A 108 -4.79 -11.75 -2.31
C GLU A 108 -4.38 -11.56 -3.78
N ASN A 109 -3.91 -12.62 -4.44
CA ASN A 109 -3.54 -12.59 -5.85
C ASN A 109 -4.71 -12.89 -6.80
N ALA A 110 -5.90 -13.15 -6.27
CA ALA A 110 -7.10 -13.38 -7.05
C ALA A 110 -7.85 -12.07 -7.34
N ILE A 111 -8.24 -11.86 -8.59
CA ILE A 111 -9.04 -10.71 -9.01
C ILE A 111 -10.27 -11.16 -9.80
N LYS A 112 -11.40 -10.49 -9.64
CA LYS A 112 -12.57 -10.68 -10.51
C LYS A 112 -12.37 -9.98 -11.85
N GLU A 113 -13.03 -10.48 -12.89
CA GLU A 113 -13.00 -9.84 -14.20
C GLU A 113 -13.49 -8.38 -14.15
N ASP A 114 -14.57 -8.11 -13.42
CA ASP A 114 -15.09 -6.74 -13.25
C ASP A 114 -14.08 -5.80 -12.58
N ASP A 115 -13.37 -6.30 -11.55
CA ASP A 115 -12.34 -5.54 -10.87
C ASP A 115 -11.14 -5.29 -11.81
N LEU A 116 -10.75 -6.29 -12.63
CA LEU A 116 -9.71 -6.11 -13.65
C LEU A 116 -10.11 -5.08 -14.70
N LEU A 117 -11.38 -5.10 -15.17
CA LEU A 117 -11.90 -4.08 -16.08
C LEU A 117 -11.86 -2.69 -15.44
N GLN A 118 -12.15 -2.60 -14.14
CA GLN A 118 -12.02 -1.34 -13.39
C GLN A 118 -10.56 -0.85 -13.35
N LEU A 119 -9.59 -1.73 -13.06
CA LEU A 119 -8.16 -1.36 -13.08
C LEU A 119 -7.75 -0.84 -14.45
N LYS A 120 -8.16 -1.50 -15.53
CA LYS A 120 -7.90 -1.07 -16.92
C LYS A 120 -8.46 0.33 -17.20
N ARG A 121 -9.69 0.61 -16.75
CA ARG A 121 -10.31 1.94 -16.92
C ARG A 121 -9.56 3.03 -16.13
N MET A 122 -9.18 2.73 -14.88
CA MET A 122 -8.43 3.65 -14.04
C MET A 122 -7.04 3.94 -14.63
N ALA A 123 -6.34 2.92 -15.12
CA ALA A 123 -5.04 3.07 -15.76
C ALA A 123 -5.12 3.88 -17.07
N ARG A 124 -6.20 3.68 -17.83
CA ARG A 124 -6.47 4.51 -19.01
C ARG A 124 -6.66 5.98 -18.64
N ALA A 125 -7.53 6.24 -17.67
CA ALA A 125 -7.78 7.61 -17.20
C ALA A 125 -6.51 8.28 -16.67
N MET A 126 -5.65 7.53 -15.97
CA MET A 126 -4.35 8.03 -15.51
C MET A 126 -3.46 8.43 -16.70
N ARG A 127 -3.38 7.59 -17.75
CA ARG A 127 -2.57 7.86 -18.94
C ARG A 127 -3.06 9.05 -19.77
N GLU A 128 -4.32 9.43 -19.63
CA GLU A 128 -4.87 10.62 -20.28
C GLU A 128 -4.40 11.93 -19.62
N LEU A 129 -3.79 11.85 -18.43
CA LEU A 129 -3.20 12.98 -17.73
C LEU A 129 -1.70 13.10 -18.07
N PRO A 130 -1.18 14.32 -18.34
CA PRO A 130 0.25 14.51 -18.61
C PRO A 130 1.16 13.98 -17.51
N GLU A 131 0.80 14.22 -16.25
CA GLU A 131 1.51 13.73 -15.07
C GLU A 131 1.42 12.22 -14.93
N GLY A 132 0.29 11.62 -15.32
CA GLY A 132 0.06 10.19 -15.26
C GLY A 132 0.98 9.38 -16.18
N ASN A 133 1.29 9.91 -17.36
CA ASN A 133 2.28 9.30 -18.24
C ASN A 133 3.70 9.37 -17.67
N LYS A 134 4.08 10.50 -17.06
CA LYS A 134 5.40 10.63 -16.41
C LYS A 134 5.63 9.60 -15.33
N VAL A 135 4.60 9.26 -14.55
CA VAL A 135 4.68 8.24 -13.49
C VAL A 135 5.11 6.88 -14.03
N LEU A 136 4.71 6.54 -15.27
CA LEU A 136 5.03 5.24 -15.88
C LEU A 136 6.50 5.10 -16.27
N ASP A 137 7.21 6.22 -16.45
CA ASP A 137 8.63 6.25 -16.79
C ASP A 137 9.51 6.37 -15.54
N CYS A 138 8.92 6.47 -14.36
CA CYS A 138 9.62 6.61 -13.09
C CYS A 138 10.12 5.28 -12.52
N GLN A 139 11.03 5.39 -11.57
CA GLN A 139 11.42 4.26 -10.73
C GLN A 139 10.26 3.90 -9.79
N ALA A 140 9.72 2.68 -9.94
CA ALA A 140 8.59 2.21 -9.18
C ALA A 140 8.99 1.66 -7.80
N GLU A 141 8.11 1.82 -6.81
CA GLU A 141 8.15 1.17 -5.50
C GLU A 141 9.52 1.31 -4.80
N VAL A 142 10.06 2.53 -4.80
CA VAL A 142 11.36 2.85 -4.23
C VAL A 142 11.27 2.88 -2.70
N SER A 143 12.04 2.02 -2.04
CA SER A 143 12.11 1.97 -0.57
C SER A 143 13.22 2.87 -0.06
N VAL A 144 12.90 3.72 0.91
CA VAL A 144 13.84 4.65 1.52
C VAL A 144 13.89 4.39 3.02
N PHE A 145 15.10 4.29 3.55
CA PHE A 145 15.37 4.14 4.98
C PHE A 145 16.23 5.29 5.46
N SER A 146 16.01 5.73 6.69
CA SER A 146 16.82 6.76 7.31
C SER A 146 17.07 6.48 8.79
N GLN A 147 18.33 6.60 9.18
CA GLN A 147 18.79 6.51 10.58
C GLN A 147 18.74 7.87 11.28
N THR A 148 18.61 8.97 10.53
CA THR A 148 18.81 10.34 11.03
C THR A 148 17.59 11.23 10.89
N ALA A 149 16.60 10.86 10.06
CA ALA A 149 15.39 11.66 9.85
C ALA A 149 14.51 11.78 11.11
N TRP A 150 14.59 10.79 12.00
CA TRP A 150 13.87 10.72 13.27
C TRP A 150 14.79 10.20 14.37
N PRO A 151 14.44 10.34 15.67
CA PRO A 151 15.18 9.74 16.77
C PRO A 151 15.26 8.21 16.73
N MET A 152 14.58 7.58 15.81
CA MET A 152 14.55 6.14 15.57
C MET A 152 14.62 5.84 14.08
N PRO A 153 15.10 4.65 13.66
CA PRO A 153 15.08 4.23 12.28
C PRO A 153 13.70 4.40 11.63
N SER A 154 13.67 5.04 10.50
CA SER A 154 12.43 5.33 9.76
C SER A 154 12.49 4.82 8.33
N LYS A 155 11.31 4.57 7.74
CA LYS A 155 11.19 4.09 6.38
C LYS A 155 9.97 4.68 5.68
N CYS A 156 10.09 4.86 4.37
CA CYS A 156 8.94 5.07 3.49
C CYS A 156 9.11 4.26 2.20
N ARG A 157 7.99 4.04 1.51
CA ARG A 157 7.98 3.46 0.17
C ARG A 157 7.30 4.44 -0.74
N ILE A 158 8.02 4.86 -1.75
CA ILE A 158 7.61 5.85 -2.75
C ILE A 158 7.00 5.09 -3.91
N ASP A 159 5.77 5.41 -4.31
CA ASP A 159 5.08 4.74 -5.41
C ASP A 159 5.86 4.90 -6.72
N ALA A 160 6.24 6.14 -7.07
CA ALA A 160 7.08 6.40 -8.24
C ALA A 160 8.02 7.59 -8.01
N TYR A 161 9.28 7.45 -8.41
CA TYR A 161 10.32 8.46 -8.24
C TYR A 161 11.00 8.76 -9.57
N ASP A 162 11.01 10.03 -9.94
CA ASP A 162 11.80 10.53 -11.07
C ASP A 162 13.15 11.09 -10.56
N PRO A 163 14.26 10.39 -10.77
CA PRO A 163 15.57 10.86 -10.32
C PRO A 163 16.08 12.06 -11.12
N THR A 164 15.56 12.29 -12.33
CA THR A 164 16.00 13.39 -13.20
C THR A 164 15.53 14.74 -12.69
N THR A 165 14.30 14.77 -12.19
CA THR A 165 13.67 15.99 -11.65
C THR A 165 13.57 15.99 -10.13
N ALA A 166 14.03 14.92 -9.46
CA ALA A 166 13.87 14.67 -8.04
C ALA A 166 12.39 14.77 -7.59
N THR A 167 11.47 14.29 -8.45
CA THR A 167 10.04 14.35 -8.19
C THR A 167 9.52 13.02 -7.65
N VAL A 168 8.73 13.10 -6.58
CA VAL A 168 8.00 11.97 -5.99
C VAL A 168 6.55 12.03 -6.42
N TYR A 169 6.05 10.91 -6.92
CA TYR A 169 4.63 10.73 -7.23
C TYR A 169 4.02 9.70 -6.26
N ASP A 170 2.85 10.05 -5.74
CA ASP A 170 2.06 9.20 -4.85
C ASP A 170 0.68 8.96 -5.49
N ILE A 171 0.37 7.72 -5.78
CA ILE A 171 -0.86 7.32 -6.47
C ILE A 171 -1.94 7.04 -5.44
N LYS A 172 -3.07 7.71 -5.56
CA LYS A 172 -4.21 7.49 -4.68
C LYS A 172 -5.46 7.09 -5.47
N THR A 173 -5.98 5.92 -5.13
CA THR A 173 -7.29 5.49 -5.63
C THR A 173 -8.39 6.04 -4.75
N THR A 174 -9.52 6.39 -5.35
CA THR A 174 -10.68 6.93 -4.63
C THR A 174 -11.99 6.38 -5.19
N ALA A 175 -13.04 6.43 -4.38
CA ALA A 175 -14.38 6.09 -4.84
C ALA A 175 -14.86 7.02 -5.97
N PRO A 176 -15.83 6.62 -6.79
CA PRO A 176 -16.43 7.50 -7.80
C PRO A 176 -16.83 8.86 -7.23
N GLY A 177 -16.44 9.94 -7.92
CA GLY A 177 -16.63 11.31 -7.44
C GLY A 177 -15.56 11.84 -6.47
N GLY A 178 -14.76 10.97 -5.87
CA GLY A 178 -13.67 11.37 -4.97
C GLY A 178 -12.48 12.02 -5.68
N ALA A 179 -12.33 11.79 -6.99
CA ALA A 179 -11.30 12.42 -7.81
C ALA A 179 -11.60 13.91 -8.14
N HIS A 180 -12.81 14.40 -7.88
CA HIS A 180 -13.09 15.82 -8.00
C HIS A 180 -12.21 16.63 -7.04
N PRO A 181 -11.54 17.72 -7.46
CA PRO A 181 -10.53 18.43 -6.65
C PRO A 181 -10.99 18.78 -5.23
N MET A 182 -12.21 19.25 -5.07
CA MET A 182 -12.74 19.60 -3.74
C MET A 182 -13.01 18.38 -2.86
N ALA A 183 -13.46 17.26 -3.45
CA ALA A 183 -13.67 16.01 -2.73
C ALA A 183 -12.31 15.40 -2.33
N PHE A 184 -11.35 15.38 -3.24
CA PHE A 184 -9.99 14.90 -2.97
C PHE A 184 -9.30 15.73 -1.89
N ARG A 185 -9.42 17.06 -1.91
CA ARG A 185 -8.88 17.94 -0.86
C ARG A 185 -9.44 17.61 0.51
N ARG A 186 -10.76 17.35 0.63
CA ARG A 186 -11.38 16.92 1.89
C ARG A 186 -10.86 15.56 2.35
N GLN A 187 -10.77 14.61 1.44
CA GLN A 187 -10.24 13.27 1.70
C GLN A 187 -8.77 13.33 2.12
N SER A 188 -7.94 14.08 1.43
CA SER A 188 -6.51 14.26 1.76
C SER A 188 -6.32 14.78 3.17
N LYS A 189 -7.17 15.73 3.60
CA LYS A 189 -7.15 16.25 4.97
C LYS A 189 -7.60 15.18 5.98
N ALA A 190 -8.71 14.49 5.70
CA ALA A 190 -9.27 13.46 6.60
C ALA A 190 -8.33 12.25 6.76
N LEU A 191 -7.66 11.83 5.67
CA LEU A 191 -6.74 10.70 5.65
C LEU A 191 -5.27 11.11 5.89
N LYS A 192 -5.03 12.41 6.16
CA LYS A 192 -3.69 12.94 6.51
C LYS A 192 -2.62 12.61 5.47
N TYR A 193 -2.93 12.75 4.18
CA TYR A 193 -1.96 12.49 3.12
C TYR A 193 -0.73 13.42 3.20
N TYR A 194 -0.88 14.61 3.81
CA TYR A 194 0.22 15.53 4.07
C TYR A 194 1.27 15.02 5.08
N MET A 195 1.03 13.87 5.71
CA MET A 195 1.98 13.20 6.60
C MET A 195 2.74 12.06 5.92
N GLN A 196 2.64 11.96 4.60
CA GLN A 196 3.34 10.93 3.82
C GLN A 196 4.68 11.41 3.31
#